data_e9bd135195b3cb8ae13628da0d49ab53
#
_entry.id   e9bd135195b3cb8ae13628da0d49ab53
#
_cell.length_a   1.000
_cell.length_b   1.000
_cell.length_c   1.000
_cell.angle_alpha   90.00
_cell.angle_beta   90.00
_cell.angle_gamma   90.00
#
_symmetry.space_group_name_H-M   'P 1'
#
loop_
_entity.id
_entity.type
_entity.pdbx_description
1 polymer ?
#
loop_
_entity_poly.entity_id
_entity_poly.type
_entity_poly.pdbx_seq_one_letter_code
_entity_poly.pdbx_strand_id
1 'polypeptide(L)'
;IAIAAFFALKPGLSDADRTARITPTAFTAFVVPVIAFYDGLIGPGTGAFFMLGFVMLAGYGILKATAHTKLLNFASNLGGLVAFALVGKPLWITRLAMDMAQIAGAWVGSKLAMRIGARLIKPLLVVTSTSLALKLIYDLL
;
A
#
# COMPACT_ATOMS: atom_id res chain seq x y z
N ILE A 1 6.41 9.61 8.65
CA ILE A 1 7.35 10.70 8.27
C ILE A 1 8.54 10.13 7.48
N ALA A 2 9.28 9.12 7.96
CA ALA A 2 10.47 8.58 7.28
C ALA A 2 10.16 8.10 5.84
N ILE A 3 9.03 7.43 5.62
CA ILE A 3 8.61 6.95 4.28
C ILE A 3 8.28 8.15 3.38
N ALA A 4 7.57 9.14 3.89
CA ALA A 4 7.26 10.36 3.14
C ALA A 4 8.53 11.10 2.73
N ALA A 5 9.48 11.27 3.65
CA ALA A 5 10.77 11.87 3.38
C ALA A 5 11.57 11.08 2.32
N PHE A 6 11.57 9.76 2.40
CA PHE A 6 12.21 8.90 1.41
C PHE A 6 11.66 9.14 -0.01
N PHE A 7 10.33 9.13 -0.18
CA PHE A 7 9.71 9.36 -1.49
C PHE A 7 9.85 10.80 -1.99
N ALA A 8 9.90 11.78 -1.08
CA ALA A 8 10.13 13.19 -1.43
C ALA A 8 11.56 13.47 -1.86
N LEU A 9 12.54 12.91 -1.13
CA LEU A 9 13.96 13.26 -1.30
C LEU A 9 14.69 12.41 -2.35
N LYS A 10 14.14 11.27 -2.79
CA LYS A 10 14.83 10.40 -3.73
C LYS A 10 14.53 10.78 -5.20
N PRO A 11 15.43 11.51 -5.87
CA PRO A 11 15.17 12.09 -7.21
C PRO A 11 15.12 11.05 -8.34
N GLY A 12 15.64 9.85 -8.11
CA GLY A 12 15.74 8.82 -9.15
C GLY A 12 14.58 7.81 -9.18
N LEU A 13 13.45 8.06 -8.54
CA LEU A 13 12.30 7.19 -8.61
C LEU A 13 11.54 7.41 -9.92
N SER A 14 11.56 6.41 -10.79
CA SER A 14 10.89 6.39 -12.10
C SER A 14 10.06 5.13 -12.26
N ASP A 15 9.37 5.00 -13.39
CA ASP A 15 8.64 3.78 -13.73
C ASP A 15 9.56 2.66 -14.26
N ALA A 16 10.86 2.93 -14.45
CA ALA A 16 11.84 1.93 -14.84
C ALA A 16 12.21 1.03 -13.66
N ASP A 17 12.24 -0.27 -13.92
CA ASP A 17 12.71 -1.27 -12.96
C ASP A 17 14.23 -1.10 -12.74
N ARG A 18 14.69 -1.42 -11.53
CA ARG A 18 16.10 -1.41 -11.11
C ARG A 18 16.54 -2.81 -10.75
N THR A 19 17.82 -2.97 -10.51
CA THR A 19 18.38 -4.22 -10.01
C THR A 19 17.75 -4.58 -8.67
N ALA A 20 17.11 -5.75 -8.60
CA ALA A 20 16.57 -6.30 -7.37
C ALA A 20 17.71 -6.59 -6.37
N ARG A 21 17.50 -6.25 -5.10
CA ARG A 21 18.45 -6.54 -4.02
C ARG A 21 18.22 -7.91 -3.40
N ILE A 22 17.00 -8.40 -3.51
CA ILE A 22 16.61 -9.74 -3.01
C ILE A 22 15.79 -10.45 -4.07
N THR A 23 15.79 -11.77 -4.02
CA THR A 23 15.00 -12.59 -4.94
C THR A 23 13.51 -12.43 -4.67
N PRO A 24 12.65 -12.57 -5.69
CA PRO A 24 11.19 -12.53 -5.50
C PRO A 24 10.71 -13.53 -4.46
N THR A 25 11.31 -14.71 -4.40
CA THR A 25 10.97 -15.74 -3.41
C THR A 25 11.29 -15.30 -1.98
N ALA A 26 12.48 -14.71 -1.75
CA ALA A 26 12.86 -14.18 -0.44
C ALA A 26 11.97 -13.00 -0.04
N PHE A 27 11.62 -12.13 -1.00
CA PHE A 27 10.67 -11.03 -0.74
C PHE A 27 9.32 -11.56 -0.26
N THR A 28 8.76 -12.53 -0.98
CA THR A 28 7.44 -13.12 -0.64
C THR A 28 7.49 -13.90 0.67
N ALA A 29 8.59 -14.62 0.96
CA ALA A 29 8.70 -15.45 2.15
C ALA A 29 8.95 -14.65 3.44
N PHE A 30 9.67 -13.53 3.38
CA PHE A 30 10.09 -12.80 4.57
C PHE A 30 9.46 -11.40 4.68
N VAL A 31 9.48 -10.62 3.61
CA VAL A 31 9.04 -9.21 3.66
C VAL A 31 7.52 -9.12 3.69
N VAL A 32 6.84 -9.89 2.83
CA VAL A 32 5.37 -9.87 2.75
C VAL A 32 4.72 -10.28 4.06
N PRO A 33 5.10 -11.39 4.73
CA PRO A 33 4.51 -11.78 6.02
C PRO A 33 4.74 -10.76 7.13
N VAL A 34 5.92 -10.16 7.21
CA VAL A 34 6.21 -9.13 8.22
C VAL A 34 5.31 -7.90 8.05
N ILE A 35 5.17 -7.42 6.80
CA ILE A 35 4.30 -6.28 6.52
C ILE A 35 2.83 -6.65 6.71
N ALA A 36 2.41 -7.85 6.30
CA ALA A 36 1.05 -8.34 6.49
C ALA A 36 0.70 -8.53 7.98
N PHE A 37 1.65 -8.98 8.80
CA PHE A 37 1.47 -9.06 10.24
C PHE A 37 1.28 -7.67 10.86
N TYR A 38 2.09 -6.68 10.44
CA TYR A 38 1.90 -5.28 10.82
C TYR A 38 0.52 -4.76 10.39
N ASP A 39 0.07 -5.10 9.18
CA ASP A 39 -1.26 -4.75 8.66
C ASP A 39 -2.39 -5.26 9.56
N GLY A 40 -2.30 -6.52 9.97
CA GLY A 40 -3.27 -7.14 10.85
C GLY A 40 -3.32 -6.55 12.26
N LEU A 41 -2.21 -6.00 12.76
CA LEU A 41 -2.14 -5.41 14.11
C LEU A 41 -2.50 -3.92 14.13
N ILE A 42 -2.00 -3.16 13.18
CA ILE A 42 -2.05 -1.69 13.19
C ILE A 42 -2.83 -1.16 11.98
N GLY A 43 -2.61 -1.74 10.79
CA GLY A 43 -3.28 -1.41 9.53
C GLY A 43 -2.79 -0.13 8.84
N PRO A 44 -2.84 1.06 9.48
CA PRO A 44 -2.52 2.30 8.79
C PRO A 44 -1.10 2.34 8.22
N GLY A 45 -0.97 2.67 6.94
CA GLY A 45 0.32 2.85 6.28
C GLY A 45 0.90 1.63 5.59
N THR A 46 0.29 0.46 5.68
CA THR A 46 0.75 -0.81 5.08
C THR A 46 1.06 -0.69 3.58
N GLY A 47 0.21 0.03 2.84
CA GLY A 47 0.45 0.29 1.43
C GLY A 47 1.77 1.04 1.17
N ALA A 48 2.15 1.98 2.04
CA ALA A 48 3.42 2.69 1.93
C ALA A 48 4.62 1.78 2.26
N PHE A 49 4.47 0.86 3.22
CA PHE A 49 5.51 -0.15 3.53
C PHE A 49 5.69 -1.14 2.40
N PHE A 50 4.61 -1.67 1.82
CA PHE A 50 4.71 -2.53 0.63
C PHE A 50 5.36 -1.79 -0.54
N MET A 51 4.93 -0.55 -0.79
CA MET A 51 5.51 0.28 -1.85
C MET A 51 7.02 0.47 -1.66
N LEU A 52 7.44 0.79 -0.42
CA LEU A 52 8.85 0.93 -0.06
C LEU A 52 9.62 -0.38 -0.29
N GLY A 53 9.07 -1.50 0.15
CA GLY A 53 9.66 -2.82 -0.02
C GLY A 53 9.85 -3.18 -1.50
N PHE A 54 8.82 -3.00 -2.33
CA PHE A 54 8.91 -3.28 -3.75
C PHE A 54 9.92 -2.38 -4.47
N VAL A 55 9.97 -1.10 -4.14
CA VAL A 55 10.90 -0.16 -4.78
C VAL A 55 12.33 -0.38 -4.32
N MET A 56 12.57 -0.60 -3.02
CA MET A 56 13.92 -0.68 -2.46
C MET A 56 14.55 -2.07 -2.55
N LEU A 57 13.76 -3.11 -2.32
CA LEU A 57 14.26 -4.48 -2.20
C LEU A 57 14.02 -5.28 -3.49
N ALA A 58 12.83 -5.21 -4.06
CA ALA A 58 12.52 -5.90 -5.30
C ALA A 58 12.93 -5.10 -6.56
N GLY A 59 13.32 -3.83 -6.42
CA GLY A 59 13.80 -3.01 -7.54
C GLY A 59 12.71 -2.59 -8.54
N TYR A 60 11.43 -2.69 -8.18
CA TYR A 60 10.34 -2.36 -9.09
C TYR A 60 10.22 -0.85 -9.31
N GLY A 61 9.88 -0.47 -10.54
CA GLY A 61 9.44 0.89 -10.85
C GLY A 61 8.16 1.25 -10.09
N ILE A 62 7.88 2.54 -9.93
CA ILE A 62 6.78 3.02 -9.07
C ILE A 62 5.43 2.47 -9.52
N LEU A 63 5.15 2.43 -10.81
CA LEU A 63 3.86 1.94 -11.33
C LEU A 63 3.68 0.45 -11.03
N LYS A 64 4.70 -0.36 -11.27
CA LYS A 64 4.72 -1.80 -11.00
C LYS A 64 4.63 -2.08 -9.49
N ALA A 65 5.38 -1.37 -8.67
CA ALA A 65 5.31 -1.45 -7.21
C ALA A 65 3.91 -1.11 -6.70
N THR A 66 3.27 -0.08 -7.25
CA THR A 66 1.89 0.30 -6.91
C THR A 66 0.90 -0.81 -7.23
N ALA A 67 1.01 -1.44 -8.41
CA ALA A 67 0.12 -2.53 -8.81
C ALA A 67 0.25 -3.73 -7.86
N HIS A 68 1.47 -4.15 -7.53
CA HIS A 68 1.72 -5.26 -6.59
C HIS A 68 1.26 -4.93 -5.16
N THR A 69 1.48 -3.69 -4.71
CA THR A 69 0.98 -3.22 -3.41
C THR A 69 -0.54 -3.32 -3.33
N LYS A 70 -1.25 -2.91 -4.38
CA LYS A 70 -2.71 -3.02 -4.42
C LYS A 70 -3.19 -4.46 -4.42
N LEU A 71 -2.48 -5.35 -5.12
CA LEU A 71 -2.79 -6.78 -5.12
C LEU A 71 -2.63 -7.39 -3.72
N LEU A 72 -1.55 -7.08 -3.01
CA LEU A 72 -1.33 -7.56 -1.64
C LEU A 72 -2.36 -6.99 -0.66
N ASN A 73 -2.68 -5.70 -0.76
CA ASN A 73 -3.73 -5.10 0.07
C ASN A 73 -5.10 -5.73 -0.20
N PHE A 74 -5.42 -6.03 -1.45
CA PHE A 74 -6.64 -6.75 -1.79
C PHE A 74 -6.67 -8.16 -1.16
N ALA A 75 -5.58 -8.91 -1.27
CA ALA A 75 -5.47 -10.24 -0.68
C ALA A 75 -5.59 -10.20 0.86
N SER A 76 -4.95 -9.24 1.51
CA SER A 76 -5.05 -9.02 2.96
C SER A 76 -6.48 -8.70 3.39
N ASN A 77 -7.14 -7.77 2.70
CA ASN A 77 -8.52 -7.39 2.97
C ASN A 77 -9.50 -8.56 2.75
N LEU A 78 -9.27 -9.35 1.70
CA LEU A 78 -10.07 -10.56 1.44
C LEU A 78 -9.90 -11.60 2.54
N GLY A 79 -8.66 -11.83 2.99
CA GLY A 79 -8.36 -12.71 4.13
C GLY A 79 -9.02 -12.22 5.42
N GLY A 80 -8.94 -10.92 5.69
CA GLY A 80 -9.63 -10.28 6.82
C GLY A 80 -11.15 -10.43 6.73
N LEU A 81 -11.73 -10.25 5.54
CA LEU A 81 -13.17 -10.46 5.33
C LEU A 81 -13.61 -11.88 5.68
N VAL A 82 -12.87 -12.88 5.18
CA VAL A 82 -13.16 -14.30 5.46
C VAL A 82 -13.03 -14.58 6.97
N ALA A 83 -11.96 -14.12 7.60
CA ALA A 83 -11.74 -14.31 9.04
C ALA A 83 -12.88 -13.68 9.88
N PHE A 84 -13.26 -12.44 9.57
CA PHE A 84 -14.37 -11.78 10.27
C PHE A 84 -15.74 -12.40 9.98
N ALA A 85 -15.96 -12.94 8.78
CA ALA A 85 -17.19 -13.64 8.46
C ALA A 85 -17.35 -14.95 9.26
N LEU A 86 -16.23 -15.61 9.58
CA LEU A 86 -16.23 -16.87 10.35
C LEU A 86 -16.35 -16.63 11.85
N VAL A 87 -15.81 -15.55 12.40
CA VAL A 87 -15.67 -15.32 13.85
C VAL A 87 -16.65 -14.28 14.38
N GLY A 88 -17.10 -13.33 13.58
CA GLY A 88 -17.86 -12.16 14.00
C GLY A 88 -19.28 -12.08 13.40
N LYS A 89 -20.04 -11.10 13.90
CA LYS A 89 -21.31 -10.67 13.31
C LYS A 89 -21.07 -9.32 12.58
N PRO A 90 -20.57 -9.33 11.34
CA PRO A 90 -20.27 -8.09 10.65
C PRO A 90 -21.54 -7.31 10.31
N LEU A 91 -21.44 -5.98 10.35
CA LEU A 91 -22.47 -5.08 9.83
C LEU A 91 -22.43 -5.10 8.29
N TRP A 92 -23.08 -6.07 7.69
CA TRP A 92 -23.00 -6.38 6.25
C TRP A 92 -23.30 -5.17 5.35
N ILE A 93 -24.29 -4.36 5.69
CA ILE A 93 -24.70 -3.20 4.87
C ILE A 93 -23.57 -2.16 4.82
N THR A 94 -23.03 -1.79 5.97
CA THR A 94 -21.93 -0.80 6.04
C THR A 94 -20.69 -1.31 5.33
N ARG A 95 -20.38 -2.60 5.48
CA ARG A 95 -19.22 -3.22 4.85
C ARG A 95 -19.34 -3.26 3.33
N LEU A 96 -20.47 -3.70 2.80
CA LEU A 96 -20.72 -3.72 1.36
C LEU A 96 -20.65 -2.31 0.75
N ALA A 97 -21.18 -1.30 1.42
CA ALA A 97 -21.08 0.09 0.98
C ALA A 97 -19.62 0.58 0.91
N MET A 98 -18.81 0.23 1.93
CA MET A 98 -17.38 0.56 1.94
C MET A 98 -16.60 -0.18 0.85
N ASP A 99 -16.88 -1.47 0.64
CA ASP A 99 -16.23 -2.28 -0.38
C ASP A 99 -16.54 -1.76 -1.79
N MET A 100 -17.79 -1.39 -2.07
CA MET A 100 -18.18 -0.78 -3.34
C MET A 100 -17.47 0.57 -3.56
N ALA A 101 -17.38 1.41 -2.55
CA ALA A 101 -16.66 2.68 -2.62
C ALA A 101 -15.16 2.47 -2.88
N GLN A 102 -14.56 1.46 -2.23
CA GLN A 102 -13.15 1.07 -2.47
C GLN A 102 -12.92 0.59 -3.91
N ILE A 103 -13.81 -0.26 -4.43
CA ILE A 103 -13.72 -0.78 -5.81
C ILE A 103 -13.80 0.39 -6.80
N ALA A 104 -14.77 1.28 -6.64
CA ALA A 104 -14.92 2.45 -7.50
C ALA A 104 -13.69 3.37 -7.43
N GLY A 105 -13.21 3.67 -6.23
CA GLY A 105 -12.00 4.48 -6.01
C GLY A 105 -10.75 3.83 -6.58
N ALA A 106 -10.59 2.52 -6.41
CA ALA A 106 -9.46 1.76 -6.95
C ALA A 106 -9.48 1.74 -8.50
N TRP A 107 -10.65 1.61 -9.10
CA TRP A 107 -10.82 1.63 -10.56
C TRP A 107 -10.43 2.99 -11.16
N VAL A 108 -10.96 4.09 -10.60
CA VAL A 108 -10.61 5.45 -11.01
C VAL A 108 -9.12 5.72 -10.77
N GLY A 109 -8.63 5.40 -9.57
CA GLY A 109 -7.23 5.61 -9.20
C GLY A 109 -6.25 4.82 -10.06
N SER A 110 -6.58 3.57 -10.43
CA SER A 110 -5.71 2.76 -11.29
C SER A 110 -5.65 3.29 -12.71
N LYS A 111 -6.78 3.73 -13.29
CA LYS A 111 -6.79 4.37 -14.61
C LYS A 111 -5.95 5.65 -14.63
N LEU A 112 -6.07 6.45 -13.58
CA LEU A 112 -5.31 7.69 -13.47
C LEU A 112 -3.81 7.42 -13.29
N ALA A 113 -3.46 6.44 -12.45
CA ALA A 113 -2.07 6.01 -12.24
C ALA A 113 -1.42 5.49 -13.52
N MET A 114 -2.14 4.68 -14.32
CA MET A 114 -1.62 4.19 -15.60
C MET A 114 -1.40 5.29 -16.63
N ARG A 115 -2.21 6.36 -16.59
CA ARG A 115 -2.07 7.49 -17.54
C ARG A 115 -0.95 8.45 -17.17
N ILE A 116 -0.74 8.71 -15.89
CA ILE A 116 0.17 9.75 -15.40
C ILE A 116 1.46 9.16 -14.85
N GLY A 117 1.45 7.89 -14.41
CA GLY A 117 2.61 7.19 -13.89
C GLY A 117 3.16 7.77 -12.59
N ALA A 118 4.47 7.69 -12.43
CA ALA A 118 5.19 8.13 -11.23
C ALA A 118 4.97 9.60 -10.85
N ARG A 119 4.64 10.44 -11.81
CA ARG A 119 4.38 11.88 -11.56
C ARG A 119 3.20 12.12 -10.63
N LEU A 120 2.16 11.27 -10.71
CA LEU A 120 1.00 11.37 -9.83
C LEU A 120 1.23 10.60 -8.53
N ILE A 121 1.82 9.42 -8.62
CA ILE A 121 1.95 8.50 -7.48
C ILE A 121 2.89 9.07 -6.40
N LYS A 122 4.01 9.68 -6.80
CA LYS A 122 4.96 10.27 -5.85
C LYS A 122 4.34 11.33 -4.92
N PRO A 123 3.73 12.41 -5.43
CA PRO A 123 3.14 13.43 -4.56
C PRO A 123 1.99 12.87 -3.72
N LEU A 124 1.18 11.97 -4.26
CA LEU A 124 0.10 11.32 -3.51
C LEU A 124 0.65 10.50 -2.33
N LEU A 125 1.72 9.74 -2.54
CA LEU A 125 2.39 8.99 -1.46
C LEU A 125 2.91 9.92 -0.37
N VAL A 126 3.55 11.02 -0.75
CA VAL A 126 4.07 12.01 0.22
C VAL A 126 2.93 12.62 1.01
N VAL A 127 1.89 13.11 0.33
CA VAL A 127 0.74 13.75 0.99
C VAL A 127 0.02 12.78 1.91
N THR A 128 -0.32 11.59 1.45
CA THR A 128 -1.06 10.60 2.25
C THR A 128 -0.24 10.11 3.46
N SER A 129 1.05 9.83 3.26
CA SER A 129 1.93 9.40 4.36
C SER A 129 2.16 10.51 5.38
N THR A 130 2.27 11.76 4.95
CA THR A 130 2.42 12.91 5.86
C THR A 130 1.12 13.19 6.61
N SER A 131 -0.02 13.20 5.92
CA SER A 131 -1.33 13.41 6.55
C SER A 131 -1.63 12.32 7.58
N LEU A 132 -1.33 11.06 7.26
CA LEU A 132 -1.51 9.95 8.20
C LEU A 132 -0.59 10.09 9.42
N ALA A 133 0.67 10.47 9.20
CA ALA A 133 1.62 10.70 10.29
C ALA A 133 1.18 11.85 11.21
N LEU A 134 0.69 12.95 10.64
CA LEU A 134 0.16 14.08 11.41
C LEU A 134 -1.08 13.68 12.21
N LYS A 135 -1.99 12.93 11.59
CA LYS A 135 -3.18 12.43 12.27
C LYS A 135 -2.80 11.54 13.45
N LEU A 136 -1.88 10.59 13.27
CA LEU A 136 -1.43 9.71 14.35
C LEU A 136 -0.76 10.47 15.51
N ILE A 137 0.01 11.53 15.20
CA ILE A 137 0.59 12.39 16.23
C ILE A 137 -0.51 13.16 16.98
N TYR A 138 -1.50 13.68 16.26
CA TYR A 138 -2.64 14.39 16.85
C TYR A 138 -3.48 13.49 17.75
N ASP A 139 -3.73 12.24 17.33
CA ASP A 139 -4.51 11.27 18.11
C ASP A 139 -3.73 10.73 19.34
N LEU A 140 -2.41 10.97 19.42
CA LEU A 140 -1.55 10.52 20.49
C LEU A 140 -1.33 11.61 21.56
N LEU A 141 -1.60 12.88 21.25
CA LEU A 141 -1.48 14.05 22.14
C LEU A 141 -2.79 14.37 22.84
#